data_b420c1c54afe034b49d923e6987274ef
#
_entry.id   b420c1c54afe034b49d923e6987274ef
#
_cell.length_a   1.000
_cell.length_b   1.000
_cell.length_c   1.000
_cell.angle_alpha   90.00
_cell.angle_beta   90.00
_cell.angle_gamma   90.00
#
_symmetry.space_group_name_H-M   'P 1'
#
loop_
_entity.id
_entity.type
_entity.pdbx_description
1 polymer ?
#
loop_
_entity_poly.entity_id
_entity_poly.type
_entity_poly.pdbx_seq_one_letter_code
_entity_poly.pdbx_strand_id
1 'polypeptide(L)'
;VASLIFRYEKLTARKMIGCAFGFAGIVIMNLSGQKGNMFEVSLLGEGFVLFAQVFYATSSALLKKYGNKHDVVTLSGYQFMLGGLILMIIGLAGGGRVQVSGNYLAYILLLYMAFISAVAYTLWGVLLKYNPVSRVTVFGFMNPVFGVLLSALVLGETAQAFSVNSLVALILVCIGIYIVNSVKVLKEA
;
A
#
# COMPACT_ATOMS: atom_id res chain seq x y z
N VAL A 1 -7.96 -9.08 -7.12
CA VAL A 1 -7.42 -8.88 -8.46
C VAL A 1 -6.50 -10.04 -8.84
N ALA A 2 -5.35 -10.26 -8.17
CA ALA A 2 -4.38 -11.31 -8.55
C ALA A 2 -4.99 -12.72 -8.60
N SER A 3 -5.88 -13.05 -7.67
CA SER A 3 -6.55 -14.35 -7.61
C SER A 3 -7.77 -14.43 -8.54
N LEU A 4 -8.54 -13.34 -8.68
CA LEU A 4 -9.78 -13.34 -9.48
C LEU A 4 -9.51 -13.20 -10.97
N ILE A 5 -8.61 -12.28 -11.37
CA ILE A 5 -8.34 -11.97 -12.77
C ILE A 5 -7.21 -12.82 -13.32
N PHE A 6 -6.10 -12.91 -12.60
CA PHE A 6 -4.89 -13.58 -13.09
C PHE A 6 -4.76 -15.03 -12.61
N ARG A 7 -5.59 -15.50 -11.70
CA ARG A 7 -5.61 -16.87 -11.16
C ARG A 7 -4.24 -17.38 -10.68
N TYR A 8 -3.36 -16.48 -10.22
CA TYR A 8 -2.03 -16.85 -9.73
C TYR A 8 -2.04 -17.66 -8.44
N GLU A 9 -3.10 -17.52 -7.66
CA GLU A 9 -3.23 -18.22 -6.38
C GLU A 9 -4.68 -18.60 -6.13
N LYS A 10 -4.90 -19.81 -5.60
CA LYS A 10 -6.23 -20.22 -5.13
C LYS A 10 -6.61 -19.43 -3.88
N LEU A 11 -7.82 -18.87 -3.88
CA LEU A 11 -8.40 -18.28 -2.69
C LEU A 11 -8.72 -19.40 -1.70
N THR A 12 -7.95 -19.46 -0.64
CA THR A 12 -8.18 -20.40 0.46
C THR A 12 -8.93 -19.68 1.58
N ALA A 13 -9.85 -20.36 2.27
CA ALA A 13 -10.59 -19.78 3.39
C ALA A 13 -9.66 -19.14 4.44
N ARG A 14 -8.51 -19.76 4.72
CA ARG A 14 -7.50 -19.21 5.65
C ARG A 14 -6.95 -17.85 5.18
N LYS A 15 -6.69 -17.68 3.88
CA LYS A 15 -6.24 -16.38 3.34
C LYS A 15 -7.32 -15.32 3.50
N MET A 16 -8.58 -15.66 3.26
CA MET A 16 -9.72 -14.76 3.46
C MET A 16 -9.88 -14.37 4.94
N ILE A 17 -9.80 -15.34 5.85
CA ILE A 17 -9.87 -15.09 7.29
C ILE A 17 -8.72 -14.18 7.73
N GLY A 18 -7.49 -14.47 7.33
CA GLY A 18 -6.33 -13.63 7.68
C GLY A 18 -6.44 -12.19 7.15
N CYS A 19 -6.94 -12.02 5.92
CA CYS A 19 -7.23 -10.69 5.38
C CYS A 19 -8.35 -9.98 6.16
N ALA A 20 -9.39 -10.70 6.59
CA ALA A 20 -10.47 -10.13 7.39
C ALA A 20 -9.96 -9.64 8.75
N PHE A 21 -9.08 -10.40 9.42
CA PHE A 21 -8.43 -9.96 10.66
C PHE A 21 -7.57 -8.71 10.45
N GLY A 22 -6.75 -8.68 9.40
CA GLY A 22 -5.94 -7.50 9.07
C GLY A 22 -6.80 -6.28 8.78
N PHE A 23 -7.88 -6.45 8.02
CA PHE A 23 -8.82 -5.37 7.72
C PHE A 23 -9.56 -4.86 8.98
N ALA A 24 -10.03 -5.78 9.84
CA ALA A 24 -10.64 -5.42 11.12
C ALA A 24 -9.69 -4.60 12.01
N GLY A 25 -8.41 -4.97 12.04
CA GLY A 25 -7.38 -4.21 12.76
C GLY A 25 -7.27 -2.77 12.25
N ILE A 26 -7.21 -2.57 10.91
CA ILE A 26 -7.17 -1.22 10.32
C ILE A 26 -8.43 -0.42 10.64
N VAL A 27 -9.61 -1.04 10.56
CA VAL A 27 -10.88 -0.38 10.90
C VAL A 27 -10.86 0.10 12.35
N ILE A 28 -10.49 -0.76 13.31
CA ILE A 28 -10.42 -0.40 14.73
C ILE A 28 -9.44 0.76 14.95
N MET A 29 -8.30 0.74 14.28
CA MET A 29 -7.28 1.79 14.38
C MET A 29 -7.80 3.15 13.89
N ASN A 30 -8.51 3.16 12.76
CA ASN A 30 -9.10 4.38 12.21
C ASN A 30 -10.29 4.89 13.04
N LEU A 31 -11.07 4.00 13.65
CA LEU A 31 -12.18 4.35 14.53
C LEU A 31 -11.73 5.20 15.72
N SER A 32 -10.52 4.99 16.20
CA SER A 32 -9.98 5.70 17.38
C SER A 32 -9.46 7.10 17.06
N GLY A 33 -9.17 7.40 15.82
CA GLY A 33 -8.58 8.68 15.39
C GLY A 33 -9.60 9.74 14.96
N GLN A 34 -10.84 9.38 14.67
CA GLN A 34 -11.83 10.31 14.12
C GLN A 34 -12.83 10.79 15.15
N LYS A 35 -12.81 12.10 15.42
CA LYS A 35 -13.84 12.84 16.18
C LYS A 35 -15.01 13.31 15.28
N GLY A 36 -15.27 12.69 14.13
CA GLY A 36 -16.30 13.07 13.16
C GLY A 36 -17.23 11.93 12.77
N ASN A 37 -18.32 12.26 12.06
CA ASN A 37 -19.30 11.28 11.59
C ASN A 37 -18.66 10.27 10.64
N MET A 38 -18.60 9.00 11.07
CA MET A 38 -17.97 7.88 10.38
C MET A 38 -18.60 7.53 9.02
N PHE A 39 -19.75 8.09 8.69
CA PHE A 39 -20.54 7.75 7.50
C PHE A 39 -20.69 8.89 6.48
N GLU A 40 -19.94 9.97 6.64
CA GLU A 40 -19.85 10.98 5.57
C GLU A 40 -18.88 10.49 4.49
N VAL A 41 -19.32 9.49 3.73
CA VAL A 41 -18.58 8.98 2.57
C VAL A 41 -18.61 10.04 1.46
N SER A 42 -17.48 10.70 1.25
CA SER A 42 -17.31 11.57 0.08
C SER A 42 -17.03 10.71 -1.13
N LEU A 43 -18.00 10.59 -2.04
CA LEU A 43 -17.81 9.86 -3.30
C LEU A 43 -16.62 10.37 -4.12
N LEU A 44 -16.32 11.67 -4.04
CA LEU A 44 -15.15 12.25 -4.70
C LEU A 44 -13.83 11.88 -4.00
N GLY A 45 -13.76 11.95 -2.68
CA GLY A 45 -12.53 11.62 -1.94
C GLY A 45 -12.28 10.10 -1.89
N GLU A 46 -13.21 9.38 -1.30
CA GLU A 46 -13.05 7.94 -1.04
C GLU A 46 -13.20 7.11 -2.32
N GLY A 47 -14.03 7.55 -3.27
CA GLY A 47 -14.15 6.93 -4.58
C GLY A 47 -12.82 6.95 -5.34
N PHE A 48 -12.09 8.06 -5.37
CA PHE A 48 -10.76 8.13 -5.98
C PHE A 48 -9.74 7.22 -5.27
N VAL A 49 -9.81 7.10 -3.94
CA VAL A 49 -8.96 6.17 -3.19
C VAL A 49 -9.25 4.72 -3.58
N LEU A 50 -10.51 4.33 -3.69
CA LEU A 50 -10.88 2.99 -4.15
C LEU A 50 -10.38 2.69 -5.56
N PHE A 51 -10.55 3.63 -6.49
CA PHE A 51 -10.00 3.52 -7.85
C PHE A 51 -8.48 3.35 -7.82
N ALA A 52 -7.78 4.18 -7.05
CA ALA A 52 -6.32 4.07 -6.89
C ALA A 52 -5.90 2.69 -6.39
N GLN A 53 -6.63 2.10 -5.42
CA GLN A 53 -6.35 0.76 -4.91
C GLN A 53 -6.57 -0.34 -5.96
N VAL A 54 -7.58 -0.22 -6.82
CA VAL A 54 -7.80 -1.16 -7.92
C VAL A 54 -6.65 -1.10 -8.92
N PHE A 55 -6.20 0.10 -9.30
CA PHE A 55 -5.04 0.28 -10.19
C PHE A 55 -3.75 -0.25 -9.56
N TYR A 56 -3.53 0.05 -8.27
CA TYR A 56 -2.37 -0.46 -7.53
C TYR A 56 -2.35 -1.99 -7.48
N ALA A 57 -3.48 -2.62 -7.19
CA ALA A 57 -3.60 -4.07 -7.15
C ALA A 57 -3.39 -4.70 -8.55
N THR A 58 -3.89 -4.05 -9.60
CA THR A 58 -3.70 -4.48 -10.99
C THR A 58 -2.24 -4.35 -11.41
N SER A 59 -1.60 -3.21 -11.11
CA SER A 59 -0.18 -2.97 -11.33
C SER A 59 0.70 -4.01 -10.64
N SER A 60 0.44 -4.31 -9.37
CA SER A 60 1.17 -5.33 -8.62
C SER A 60 1.04 -6.72 -9.25
N ALA A 61 -0.15 -7.07 -9.75
CA ALA A 61 -0.36 -8.34 -10.44
C ALA A 61 0.36 -8.41 -11.80
N LEU A 62 0.36 -7.30 -12.56
CA LEU A 62 1.12 -7.20 -13.81
C LEU A 62 2.64 -7.25 -13.56
N LEU A 63 3.11 -6.56 -12.53
CA LEU A 63 4.52 -6.58 -12.13
C LEU A 63 4.98 -8.00 -11.78
N LYS A 64 4.14 -8.78 -11.09
CA LYS A 64 4.40 -10.21 -10.88
C LYS A 64 4.46 -10.99 -12.19
N LYS A 65 3.54 -10.74 -13.11
CA LYS A 65 3.46 -11.45 -14.40
C LYS A 65 4.70 -11.22 -15.23
N TYR A 66 5.07 -9.97 -15.40
CA TYR A 66 6.16 -9.59 -16.29
C TYR A 66 7.54 -9.64 -15.61
N GLY A 67 7.60 -9.47 -14.30
CA GLY A 67 8.83 -9.55 -13.51
C GLY A 67 9.51 -10.92 -13.53
N ASN A 68 8.77 -12.00 -13.87
CA ASN A 68 9.37 -13.30 -14.10
C ASN A 68 10.19 -13.39 -15.40
N LYS A 69 9.83 -12.56 -16.39
CA LYS A 69 10.46 -12.55 -17.73
C LYS A 69 11.43 -11.39 -17.93
N HIS A 70 11.26 -10.31 -17.19
CA HIS A 70 12.03 -9.07 -17.34
C HIS A 70 12.62 -8.66 -15.99
N ASP A 71 13.60 -7.78 -16.05
CA ASP A 71 14.14 -7.18 -14.82
C ASP A 71 13.12 -6.25 -14.17
N VAL A 72 12.87 -6.48 -12.87
CA VAL A 72 11.87 -5.75 -12.10
C VAL A 72 12.25 -4.28 -11.94
N VAL A 73 13.54 -3.97 -11.82
CA VAL A 73 14.02 -2.59 -11.68
C VAL A 73 13.70 -1.79 -12.93
N THR A 74 14.04 -2.36 -14.09
CA THR A 74 13.76 -1.75 -15.39
C THR A 74 12.24 -1.57 -15.60
N LEU A 75 11.45 -2.59 -15.27
CA LEU A 75 9.99 -2.54 -15.42
C LEU A 75 9.37 -1.46 -14.54
N SER A 76 9.83 -1.35 -13.29
CA SER A 76 9.40 -0.29 -12.36
C SER A 76 9.81 1.10 -12.85
N GLY A 77 11.01 1.24 -13.40
CA GLY A 77 11.50 2.50 -13.99
C GLY A 77 10.61 2.99 -15.13
N TYR A 78 10.28 2.12 -16.09
CA TYR A 78 9.34 2.47 -17.18
C TYR A 78 7.96 2.83 -16.66
N GLN A 79 7.45 2.12 -15.65
CA GLN A 79 6.16 2.39 -15.05
C GLN A 79 6.14 3.78 -14.40
N PHE A 80 7.17 4.17 -13.66
CA PHE A 80 7.27 5.50 -13.06
C PHE A 80 7.45 6.61 -14.11
N MET A 81 8.26 6.40 -15.14
CA MET A 81 8.43 7.36 -16.22
C MET A 81 7.13 7.63 -16.98
N LEU A 82 6.48 6.57 -17.45
CA LEU A 82 5.23 6.69 -18.20
C LEU A 82 4.09 7.23 -17.31
N GLY A 83 3.94 6.68 -16.10
CA GLY A 83 2.91 7.13 -15.16
C GLY A 83 3.11 8.58 -14.74
N GLY A 84 4.34 8.98 -14.43
CA GLY A 84 4.68 10.36 -14.08
C GLY A 84 4.42 11.33 -15.22
N LEU A 85 4.79 10.97 -16.45
CA LEU A 85 4.54 11.78 -17.64
C LEU A 85 3.03 11.97 -17.88
N ILE A 86 2.24 10.90 -17.78
CA ILE A 86 0.78 10.97 -17.94
C ILE A 86 0.17 11.86 -16.85
N LEU A 87 0.57 11.68 -15.59
CA LEU A 87 0.07 12.51 -14.48
C LEU A 87 0.45 13.98 -14.65
N MET A 88 1.65 14.26 -15.15
CA MET A 88 2.09 15.64 -15.43
C MET A 88 1.23 16.28 -16.53
N ILE A 89 0.96 15.55 -17.61
CA ILE A 89 0.09 16.04 -18.70
C ILE A 89 -1.33 16.30 -18.19
N ILE A 90 -1.90 15.37 -17.44
CA ILE A 90 -3.25 15.53 -16.87
C ILE A 90 -3.29 16.72 -15.90
N GLY A 91 -2.27 16.87 -15.05
CA GLY A 91 -2.19 17.97 -14.10
C GLY A 91 -2.12 19.34 -14.79
N LEU A 92 -1.29 19.46 -15.84
CA LEU A 92 -1.18 20.70 -16.63
C LEU A 92 -2.46 21.01 -17.41
N ALA A 93 -3.08 19.99 -18.02
CA ALA A 93 -4.36 20.13 -18.71
C ALA A 93 -5.51 20.55 -17.78
N GLY A 94 -5.46 20.09 -16.52
CA GLY A 94 -6.40 20.47 -15.45
C GLY A 94 -6.15 21.87 -14.87
N GLY A 95 -5.24 22.67 -15.43
CA GLY A 95 -4.91 24.02 -14.97
C GLY A 95 -3.87 24.07 -13.84
N GLY A 96 -3.25 22.94 -13.51
CA GLY A 96 -2.15 22.88 -12.56
C GLY A 96 -0.96 23.71 -13.03
N ARG A 97 -0.31 24.40 -12.11
CA ARG A 97 0.90 25.18 -12.38
C ARG A 97 2.02 24.67 -11.49
N VAL A 98 3.19 24.46 -12.08
CA VAL A 98 4.39 24.17 -11.31
C VAL A 98 4.87 25.47 -10.67
N GLN A 99 4.61 25.64 -9.39
CA GLN A 99 5.16 26.77 -8.64
C GLN A 99 6.56 26.40 -8.17
N VAL A 100 7.55 27.01 -8.75
CA VAL A 100 8.95 26.87 -8.34
C VAL A 100 9.16 27.76 -7.11
N SER A 101 9.19 27.15 -5.94
CA SER A 101 9.58 27.84 -4.72
C SER A 101 11.09 28.09 -4.76
N GLY A 102 11.54 29.30 -4.45
CA GLY A 102 12.97 29.59 -4.34
C GLY A 102 13.67 28.90 -3.15
N ASN A 103 12.97 28.05 -2.41
CA ASN A 103 13.51 27.33 -1.26
C ASN A 103 14.14 25.99 -1.71
N TYR A 104 15.46 25.89 -1.58
CA TYR A 104 16.22 24.68 -1.90
C TYR A 104 15.78 23.44 -1.11
N LEU A 105 15.26 23.62 0.11
CA LEU A 105 14.71 22.54 0.93
C LEU A 105 13.54 21.80 0.23
N ALA A 106 12.70 22.54 -0.51
CA ALA A 106 11.59 21.93 -1.24
C ALA A 106 12.09 20.94 -2.31
N TYR A 107 13.18 21.29 -3.00
CA TYR A 107 13.79 20.38 -3.99
C TYR A 107 14.42 19.17 -3.35
N ILE A 108 15.13 19.35 -2.22
CA ILE A 108 15.73 18.21 -1.48
C ILE A 108 14.62 17.26 -1.01
N LEU A 109 13.53 17.78 -0.44
CA LEU A 109 12.39 16.97 -0.04
C LEU A 109 11.74 16.24 -1.21
N LEU A 110 11.58 16.91 -2.35
CA LEU A 110 11.04 16.28 -3.56
C LEU A 110 11.90 15.11 -4.03
N LEU A 111 13.22 15.32 -4.12
CA LEU A 111 14.17 14.27 -4.48
C LEU A 111 14.16 13.11 -3.47
N TYR A 112 14.11 13.42 -2.19
CA TYR A 112 14.03 12.43 -1.12
C TYR A 112 12.75 11.58 -1.23
N MET A 113 11.60 12.20 -1.46
CA MET A 113 10.33 11.49 -1.64
C MET A 113 10.34 10.63 -2.91
N ALA A 114 10.91 11.14 -4.01
CA ALA A 114 11.06 10.38 -5.25
C ALA A 114 11.98 9.16 -5.06
N PHE A 115 13.09 9.33 -4.35
CA PHE A 115 14.02 8.24 -4.02
C PHE A 115 13.34 7.16 -3.17
N ILE A 116 12.66 7.54 -2.08
CA ILE A 116 11.93 6.58 -1.22
C ILE A 116 10.90 5.82 -2.04
N SER A 117 10.12 6.52 -2.86
CA SER A 117 9.09 5.90 -3.69
C SER A 117 9.68 4.90 -4.68
N ALA A 118 10.77 5.27 -5.36
CA ALA A 118 11.45 4.41 -6.31
C ALA A 118 12.01 3.14 -5.64
N VAL A 119 12.69 3.30 -4.52
CA VAL A 119 13.29 2.18 -3.77
C VAL A 119 12.20 1.26 -3.21
N ALA A 120 11.21 1.82 -2.53
CA ALA A 120 10.14 1.03 -1.90
C ALA A 120 9.34 0.23 -2.94
N TYR A 121 8.99 0.86 -4.06
CA TYR A 121 8.23 0.20 -5.12
C TYR A 121 9.04 -0.89 -5.83
N THR A 122 10.32 -0.64 -6.08
CA THR A 122 11.23 -1.62 -6.67
C THR A 122 11.40 -2.84 -5.75
N LEU A 123 11.62 -2.61 -4.44
CA LEU A 123 11.69 -3.69 -3.45
C LEU A 123 10.39 -4.48 -3.38
N TRP A 124 9.24 -3.80 -3.43
CA TRP A 124 7.94 -4.44 -3.51
C TRP A 124 7.81 -5.35 -4.74
N GLY A 125 8.26 -4.88 -5.90
CA GLY A 125 8.27 -5.65 -7.14
C GLY A 125 9.19 -6.88 -7.05
N VAL A 126 10.37 -6.74 -6.45
CA VAL A 126 11.30 -7.85 -6.21
C VAL A 126 10.67 -8.89 -5.27
N LEU A 127 10.03 -8.45 -4.19
CA LEU A 127 9.32 -9.34 -3.27
C LEU A 127 8.20 -10.11 -3.97
N LEU A 128 7.43 -9.43 -4.82
CA LEU A 128 6.37 -10.06 -5.62
C LEU A 128 6.92 -11.07 -6.63
N LYS A 129 8.10 -10.83 -7.19
CA LYS A 129 8.75 -11.76 -8.11
C LYS A 129 9.01 -13.11 -7.46
N TYR A 130 9.57 -13.12 -6.26
CA TYR A 130 10.03 -14.35 -5.60
C TYR A 130 9.02 -14.95 -4.63
N ASN A 131 7.94 -14.24 -4.30
CA ASN A 131 6.97 -14.68 -3.29
C ASN A 131 5.54 -14.70 -3.82
N PRO A 132 4.65 -15.50 -3.23
CA PRO A 132 3.22 -15.44 -3.50
C PRO A 132 2.65 -14.05 -3.20
N VAL A 133 1.76 -13.58 -4.06
CA VAL A 133 1.17 -12.23 -3.92
C VAL A 133 0.49 -12.05 -2.57
N SER A 134 -0.27 -13.06 -2.12
CA SER A 134 -0.97 -13.01 -0.84
C SER A 134 -0.04 -12.86 0.36
N ARG A 135 1.16 -13.46 0.30
CA ARG A 135 2.16 -13.32 1.37
C ARG A 135 2.78 -11.93 1.43
N VAL A 136 3.02 -11.32 0.29
CA VAL A 136 3.61 -9.99 0.24
C VAL A 136 2.58 -8.94 0.61
N THR A 137 1.38 -9.00 0.01
CA THR A 137 0.37 -7.94 0.17
C THR A 137 -0.20 -7.87 1.58
N VAL A 138 -0.22 -8.97 2.34
CA VAL A 138 -0.70 -8.94 3.73
C VAL A 138 0.18 -8.07 4.63
N PHE A 139 1.47 -7.90 4.31
CA PHE A 139 2.34 -6.96 5.04
C PHE A 139 1.95 -5.50 4.83
N GLY A 140 1.17 -5.19 3.78
CA GLY A 140 0.60 -3.86 3.61
C GLY A 140 -0.28 -3.40 4.77
N PHE A 141 -0.85 -4.32 5.54
CA PHE A 141 -1.59 -3.97 6.76
C PHE A 141 -0.71 -3.38 7.88
N MET A 142 0.63 -3.53 7.77
CA MET A 142 1.56 -2.89 8.71
C MET A 142 1.74 -1.38 8.44
N ASN A 143 1.41 -0.90 7.24
CA ASN A 143 1.61 0.51 6.89
C ASN A 143 0.90 1.48 7.85
N PRO A 144 -0.40 1.33 8.17
CA PRO A 144 -1.06 2.19 9.14
C PRO A 144 -0.45 2.07 10.55
N VAL A 145 0.00 0.87 10.93
CA VAL A 145 0.63 0.62 12.23
C VAL A 145 1.95 1.41 12.34
N PHE A 146 2.81 1.29 11.33
CA PHE A 146 4.05 2.08 11.28
C PHE A 146 3.78 3.58 11.19
N GLY A 147 2.72 3.99 10.47
CA GLY A 147 2.29 5.37 10.39
C GLY A 147 2.00 5.96 11.77
N VAL A 148 1.22 5.27 12.60
CA VAL A 148 0.90 5.72 13.97
C VAL A 148 2.13 5.72 14.88
N LEU A 149 2.98 4.69 14.78
CA LEU A 149 4.21 4.63 15.57
C LEU A 149 5.17 5.78 15.21
N LEU A 150 5.35 6.07 13.93
CA LEU A 150 6.20 7.16 13.47
C LEU A 150 5.61 8.53 13.85
N SER A 151 4.30 8.71 13.75
CA SER A 151 3.61 9.92 14.21
C SER A 151 3.85 10.15 15.71
N ALA A 152 3.75 9.10 16.51
CA ALA A 152 4.04 9.19 17.94
C ALA A 152 5.48 9.61 18.24
N LEU A 153 6.46 9.06 17.49
CA LEU A 153 7.87 9.34 17.70
C LEU A 153 8.28 10.73 17.19
N VAL A 154 7.77 11.13 16.03
CA VAL A 154 8.20 12.37 15.36
C VAL A 154 7.38 13.58 15.80
N LEU A 155 6.05 13.40 15.95
CA LEU A 155 5.12 14.48 16.30
C LEU A 155 4.76 14.50 17.79
N GLY A 156 5.20 13.51 18.57
CA GLY A 156 4.89 13.42 20.01
C GLY A 156 3.45 12.98 20.30
N GLU A 157 2.72 12.46 19.31
CA GLU A 157 1.31 12.01 19.44
C GLU A 157 1.21 10.65 20.14
N THR A 158 1.81 10.54 21.33
CA THR A 158 1.93 9.27 22.06
C THR A 158 0.58 8.72 22.52
N ALA A 159 -0.36 9.59 22.85
CA ALA A 159 -1.69 9.18 23.34
C ALA A 159 -2.48 8.32 22.32
N GLN A 160 -2.33 8.59 21.03
CA GLN A 160 -2.97 7.81 19.97
C GLN A 160 -2.25 6.49 19.71
N ALA A 161 -0.93 6.50 19.73
CA ALA A 161 -0.11 5.31 19.47
C ALA A 161 -0.27 4.24 20.57
N PHE A 162 -0.34 4.66 21.82
CA PHE A 162 -0.47 3.77 22.99
C PHE A 162 -1.93 3.61 23.44
N SER A 163 -2.91 3.97 22.64
CA SER A 163 -4.31 3.70 22.94
C SER A 163 -4.58 2.18 22.91
N VAL A 164 -5.54 1.75 23.74
CA VAL A 164 -5.98 0.34 23.78
C VAL A 164 -6.40 -0.14 22.38
N ASN A 165 -7.04 0.71 21.60
CA ASN A 165 -7.48 0.39 20.25
C ASN A 165 -6.32 0.19 19.28
N SER A 166 -5.24 0.97 19.39
CA SER A 166 -4.03 0.77 18.58
C SER A 166 -3.34 -0.55 18.90
N LEU A 167 -3.31 -0.94 20.18
CA LEU A 167 -2.77 -2.23 20.59
C LEU A 167 -3.62 -3.40 20.08
N VAL A 168 -4.94 -3.30 20.21
CA VAL A 168 -5.87 -4.31 19.66
C VAL A 168 -5.73 -4.40 18.14
N ALA A 169 -5.65 -3.28 17.44
CA ALA A 169 -5.43 -3.24 16.00
C ALA A 169 -4.12 -3.93 15.60
N LEU A 170 -3.03 -3.65 16.31
CA LEU A 170 -1.73 -4.30 16.07
C LEU A 170 -1.82 -5.82 16.24
N ILE A 171 -2.45 -6.30 17.30
CA ILE A 171 -2.63 -7.74 17.56
C ILE A 171 -3.42 -8.38 16.41
N LEU A 172 -4.53 -7.77 15.99
CA LEU A 172 -5.36 -8.29 14.90
C LEU A 172 -4.59 -8.34 13.57
N VAL A 173 -3.81 -7.30 13.27
CA VAL A 173 -2.95 -7.27 12.08
C VAL A 173 -1.91 -8.37 12.13
N CYS A 174 -1.23 -8.55 13.27
CA CYS A 174 -0.23 -9.62 13.44
C CYS A 174 -0.85 -11.02 13.27
N ILE A 175 -2.03 -11.25 13.85
CA ILE A 175 -2.79 -12.50 13.67
C ILE A 175 -3.14 -12.71 12.19
N GLY A 176 -3.62 -11.67 11.51
CA GLY A 176 -3.94 -11.73 10.09
C GLY A 176 -2.74 -12.12 9.24
N ILE A 177 -1.58 -11.47 9.46
CA ILE A 177 -0.32 -11.77 8.79
C ILE A 177 0.10 -13.21 9.07
N TYR A 178 0.05 -13.65 10.31
CA TYR A 178 0.41 -15.02 10.70
C TYR A 178 -0.46 -16.06 9.99
N ILE A 179 -1.79 -15.90 10.01
CA ILE A 179 -2.74 -16.83 9.36
C ILE A 179 -2.45 -16.94 7.86
N VAL A 180 -2.25 -15.82 7.15
CA VAL A 180 -1.96 -15.83 5.70
C VAL A 180 -0.63 -16.51 5.41
N ASN A 181 0.40 -16.25 6.20
CA ASN A 181 1.74 -16.79 5.97
C ASN A 181 1.88 -18.26 6.42
N SER A 182 1.05 -18.74 7.34
CA SER A 182 1.03 -20.13 7.79
C SER A 182 0.46 -21.09 6.75
N VAL A 183 -0.15 -20.59 5.67
CA VAL A 183 -0.61 -21.43 4.57
C VAL A 183 0.60 -21.94 3.80
N LYS A 184 0.90 -23.25 3.91
CA LYS A 184 1.89 -23.89 3.04
C LYS A 184 1.44 -23.70 1.59
N VAL A 185 2.28 -23.06 0.79
CA VAL A 185 2.11 -23.07 -0.67
C VAL A 185 2.40 -24.50 -1.09
N LEU A 186 1.34 -25.26 -1.40
CA LEU A 186 1.51 -26.49 -2.13
C LEU A 186 2.24 -26.11 -3.43
N LYS A 187 3.48 -26.56 -3.58
CA LYS A 187 4.19 -26.51 -4.86
C LYS A 187 3.29 -27.25 -5.84
N GLU A 188 2.62 -26.52 -6.71
CA GLU A 188 2.04 -27.12 -7.90
C GLU A 188 3.25 -27.58 -8.74
N ALA A 189 3.45 -28.91 -8.74
CA ALA A 189 4.35 -29.59 -9.64
C ALA A 189 3.82 -29.44 -11.08
#